data_487922ff70a091b0f76d198f6871d274
#
_entry.id   487922ff70a091b0f76d198f6871d274
#
_cell.length_a   1.000
_cell.length_b   1.000
_cell.length_c   1.000
_cell.angle_alpha   90.00
_cell.angle_beta   90.00
_cell.angle_gamma   90.00
#
_symmetry.space_group_name_H-M   'P 1'
#
loop_
_entity.id
_entity.type
_entity.pdbx_description
1 polymer ?
#
loop_
_entity_poly.entity_id
_entity_poly.type
_entity_poly.pdbx_seq_one_letter_code
_entity_poly.pdbx_strand_id
1 'polypeptide(L)'
;MEKTFEQPGFYFQWHFLETCNLRCKHCYQEGYEPQRADLGLVHKTLKQIEKALCTWDMKGRVSVTGGEPLLDTDALFVILDGLTKIERVAHIGILTNGTLLTEELASRLSRYKKLREIQISLDGASAVIHDETRGKGNFDKAVRGLKLLKNAGIPSAVMFTATKINSFDAVPVIKLAEKLGVDAISIERYTPFHEKNDPLALTAMETKQIFESVIEEKSAIASRNGAIKVRTSRPLWNLLSCSCGGVCPVGYSCLTIMHDGSVYPCRRLPILLGTIQNDGIFKIWYTSPILRRLRQRDEIDKCSSCEKNSVCGGCRAASFADSGNFMGRDPLCWKE
;
A
#
# COMPACT_ATOMS: atom_id res chain seq x y z
N MET A 1 1.34 28.61 -10.31
CA MET A 1 1.78 27.22 -10.10
C MET A 1 0.60 26.33 -10.41
N GLU A 2 0.59 25.77 -11.60
CA GLU A 2 -0.48 24.89 -12.08
C GLU A 2 -0.52 23.63 -11.23
N LYS A 3 -1.65 23.40 -10.59
CA LYS A 3 -2.01 22.06 -10.08
C LYS A 3 -2.25 21.20 -11.31
N THR A 4 -1.23 20.45 -11.73
CA THR A 4 -1.44 19.34 -12.63
C THR A 4 -2.34 18.35 -11.90
N PHE A 5 -3.64 18.41 -12.16
CA PHE A 5 -4.56 17.33 -11.89
C PHE A 5 -4.10 16.17 -12.77
N GLU A 6 -3.22 15.28 -12.23
CA GLU A 6 -3.04 13.97 -12.84
C GLU A 6 -4.44 13.35 -12.95
N GLN A 7 -4.83 12.99 -14.16
CA GLN A 7 -6.13 12.34 -14.39
C GLN A 7 -6.27 11.18 -13.38
N PRO A 8 -7.43 11.03 -12.74
CA PRO A 8 -7.64 9.98 -11.77
C PRO A 8 -7.35 8.63 -12.42
N GLY A 9 -6.29 7.99 -11.99
CA GLY A 9 -5.86 6.71 -12.53
C GLY A 9 -6.45 5.55 -11.74
N PHE A 10 -6.54 4.38 -12.35
CA PHE A 10 -6.92 3.15 -11.67
C PHE A 10 -5.70 2.47 -11.04
N TYR A 11 -5.83 2.01 -9.79
CA TYR A 11 -4.76 1.37 -9.06
C TYR A 11 -4.96 -0.13 -8.97
N PHE A 12 -3.97 -0.90 -9.41
CA PHE A 12 -3.88 -2.33 -9.19
C PHE A 12 -2.73 -2.63 -8.21
N GLN A 13 -3.04 -3.42 -7.17
CA GLN A 13 -2.02 -4.02 -6.34
C GLN A 13 -1.96 -5.52 -6.70
N TRP A 14 -0.84 -5.96 -7.25
CA TRP A 14 -0.69 -7.31 -7.76
C TRP A 14 0.29 -8.12 -6.90
N HIS A 15 -0.26 -9.07 -6.15
CA HIS A 15 0.46 -10.04 -5.35
C HIS A 15 0.68 -11.30 -6.18
N PHE A 16 1.80 -11.40 -6.90
CA PHE A 16 2.04 -12.51 -7.80
C PHE A 16 2.63 -13.77 -7.15
N LEU A 17 3.04 -13.68 -5.89
CA LEU A 17 3.51 -14.80 -5.07
C LEU A 17 3.14 -14.61 -3.60
N GLU A 18 3.11 -15.70 -2.85
CA GLU A 18 2.92 -15.67 -1.39
C GLU A 18 4.19 -15.92 -0.59
N THR A 19 5.22 -16.52 -1.21
CA THR A 19 6.49 -16.78 -0.55
C THR A 19 7.14 -15.49 -0.04
N CYS A 20 7.60 -15.53 1.22
CA CYS A 20 8.36 -14.44 1.82
C CYS A 20 9.52 -14.99 2.65
N ASN A 21 10.64 -14.28 2.63
CA ASN A 21 11.81 -14.60 3.45
C ASN A 21 11.72 -14.07 4.89
N LEU A 22 10.69 -13.28 5.22
CA LEU A 22 10.45 -12.74 6.55
C LEU A 22 9.14 -13.30 7.16
N ARG A 23 9.02 -13.17 8.49
CA ARG A 23 7.83 -13.53 9.29
C ARG A 23 7.49 -12.36 10.22
N CYS A 24 7.06 -11.23 9.61
CA CYS A 24 6.78 -10.01 10.35
C CYS A 24 5.56 -10.19 11.27
N LYS A 25 5.63 -9.71 12.51
CA LYS A 25 4.56 -9.86 13.52
C LYS A 25 3.20 -9.29 13.09
N HIS A 26 3.19 -8.24 12.25
CA HIS A 26 1.99 -7.55 11.75
C HIS A 26 1.61 -7.97 10.32
N CYS A 27 2.18 -9.07 9.81
CA CYS A 27 1.92 -9.49 8.45
C CYS A 27 0.47 -9.96 8.28
N TYR A 28 -0.17 -9.53 7.21
CA TYR A 28 -1.50 -9.99 6.81
C TYR A 28 -1.47 -11.27 5.98
N GLN A 29 -0.29 -11.86 5.79
CA GLN A 29 -0.12 -13.11 5.04
C GLN A 29 -0.26 -14.30 5.98
N GLU A 30 -1.15 -15.22 5.63
CA GLU A 30 -1.43 -16.42 6.42
C GLU A 30 -0.54 -17.60 6.03
N GLY A 31 -0.38 -17.80 4.72
CA GLY A 31 0.44 -18.86 4.14
C GLY A 31 1.82 -18.35 3.73
N TYR A 32 2.79 -19.24 3.83
CA TYR A 32 4.15 -18.96 3.33
C TYR A 32 4.62 -20.09 2.42
N GLU A 33 3.66 -20.86 1.94
CA GLU A 33 3.90 -21.91 0.96
C GLU A 33 4.49 -21.32 -0.32
N PRO A 34 5.32 -22.06 -1.05
CA PRO A 34 5.95 -21.58 -2.28
C PRO A 34 4.93 -21.49 -3.42
N GLN A 35 3.92 -20.66 -3.26
CA GLN A 35 2.86 -20.44 -4.24
C GLN A 35 3.12 -19.15 -5.01
N ARG A 36 3.02 -19.24 -6.32
CA ARG A 36 3.14 -18.12 -7.24
C ARG A 36 2.18 -18.26 -8.42
N ALA A 37 1.88 -17.17 -9.07
CA ALA A 37 1.19 -17.20 -10.36
C ALA A 37 2.05 -17.93 -11.40
N ASP A 38 1.46 -18.86 -12.10
CA ASP A 38 2.09 -19.43 -13.29
C ASP A 38 2.15 -18.39 -14.43
N LEU A 39 2.99 -18.64 -15.44
CA LEU A 39 3.17 -17.70 -16.54
C LEU A 39 1.89 -17.50 -17.37
N GLY A 40 1.01 -18.50 -17.44
CA GLY A 40 -0.28 -18.40 -18.11
C GLY A 40 -1.18 -17.40 -17.40
N LEU A 41 -1.26 -17.50 -16.10
CA LEU A 41 -2.02 -16.55 -15.26
C LEU A 41 -1.40 -15.15 -15.31
N VAL A 42 -0.06 -15.03 -15.30
CA VAL A 42 0.63 -13.75 -15.46
C VAL A 42 0.21 -13.06 -16.76
N HIS A 43 0.30 -13.77 -17.90
CA HIS A 43 -0.09 -13.22 -19.19
C HIS A 43 -1.59 -12.88 -19.26
N LYS A 44 -2.44 -13.72 -18.67
CA LYS A 44 -3.88 -13.44 -18.61
C LYS A 44 -4.17 -12.20 -17.79
N THR A 45 -3.50 -12.02 -16.64
CA THR A 45 -3.64 -10.84 -15.79
C THR A 45 -3.21 -9.57 -16.51
N LEU A 46 -2.08 -9.59 -17.21
CA LEU A 46 -1.61 -8.46 -18.03
C LEU A 46 -2.66 -8.04 -19.07
N LYS A 47 -3.20 -9.03 -19.83
CA LYS A 47 -4.26 -8.79 -20.82
C LYS A 47 -5.54 -8.20 -20.17
N GLN A 48 -5.91 -8.67 -18.97
CA GLN A 48 -7.08 -8.15 -18.26
C GLN A 48 -6.88 -6.72 -17.78
N ILE A 49 -5.69 -6.38 -17.26
CA ILE A 49 -5.32 -5.00 -16.87
C ILE A 49 -5.39 -4.08 -18.09
N GLU A 50 -4.75 -4.47 -19.21
CA GLU A 50 -4.76 -3.69 -20.44
C GLU A 50 -6.19 -3.46 -20.94
N LYS A 51 -6.99 -4.53 -21.07
CA LYS A 51 -8.39 -4.44 -21.49
C LYS A 51 -9.20 -3.52 -20.60
N ALA A 52 -9.07 -3.64 -19.29
CA ALA A 52 -9.79 -2.80 -18.34
C ALA A 52 -9.43 -1.33 -18.50
N LEU A 53 -8.14 -0.98 -18.53
CA LEU A 53 -7.67 0.39 -18.69
C LEU A 53 -8.07 1.01 -20.04
N CYS A 54 -8.02 0.22 -21.13
CA CYS A 54 -8.46 0.67 -22.44
C CYS A 54 -9.98 0.93 -22.45
N THR A 55 -10.78 0.01 -21.90
CA THR A 55 -12.24 0.14 -21.89
C THR A 55 -12.71 1.29 -21.03
N TRP A 56 -12.02 1.58 -19.92
CA TRP A 56 -12.34 2.70 -19.01
C TRP A 56 -11.75 4.04 -19.46
N ASP A 57 -10.93 4.04 -20.50
CA ASP A 57 -10.15 5.21 -20.94
C ASP A 57 -9.32 5.85 -19.81
N MET A 58 -8.73 5.00 -18.94
CA MET A 58 -8.01 5.44 -17.75
C MET A 58 -6.52 5.12 -17.84
N LYS A 59 -5.70 5.94 -17.17
CA LYS A 59 -4.30 5.58 -16.88
C LYS A 59 -4.24 4.61 -15.70
N GLY A 60 -3.31 3.65 -15.75
CA GLY A 60 -3.08 2.66 -14.72
C GLY A 60 -1.86 2.94 -13.85
N ARG A 61 -1.99 2.65 -12.58
CA ARG A 61 -0.87 2.48 -11.65
C ARG A 61 -0.89 1.05 -11.17
N VAL A 62 0.24 0.34 -11.27
CA VAL A 62 0.35 -1.06 -10.83
C VAL A 62 1.49 -1.19 -9.83
N SER A 63 1.18 -1.59 -8.60
CA SER A 63 2.19 -1.99 -7.63
C SER A 63 2.33 -3.50 -7.62
N VAL A 64 3.50 -3.99 -8.01
CA VAL A 64 3.85 -5.41 -8.00
C VAL A 64 4.43 -5.76 -6.64
N THR A 65 3.91 -6.80 -6.04
CA THR A 65 4.26 -7.25 -4.70
C THR A 65 3.94 -8.74 -4.54
N GLY A 66 3.89 -9.22 -3.31
CA GLY A 66 3.52 -10.58 -2.95
C GLY A 66 3.78 -10.81 -1.47
N GLY A 67 4.37 -11.93 -1.11
CA GLY A 67 5.15 -12.05 0.11
C GLY A 67 6.38 -11.15 -0.01
N GLU A 68 7.41 -11.62 -0.72
CA GLU A 68 8.56 -10.79 -1.11
C GLU A 68 8.84 -10.94 -2.61
N PRO A 69 8.57 -9.91 -3.43
CA PRO A 69 8.68 -10.01 -4.88
C PRO A 69 10.10 -10.29 -5.40
N LEU A 70 11.12 -9.94 -4.61
CA LEU A 70 12.52 -10.16 -5.00
C LEU A 70 13.01 -11.60 -4.79
N LEU A 71 12.16 -12.49 -4.27
CA LEU A 71 12.45 -13.93 -4.22
C LEU A 71 12.30 -14.62 -5.58
N ASP A 72 11.45 -14.08 -6.45
CA ASP A 72 11.25 -14.62 -7.80
C ASP A 72 11.46 -13.51 -8.83
N THR A 73 12.72 -13.19 -9.05
CA THR A 73 13.11 -12.11 -9.99
C THR A 73 12.75 -12.43 -11.42
N ASP A 74 12.72 -13.71 -11.83
CA ASP A 74 12.36 -14.11 -13.19
C ASP A 74 10.91 -13.78 -13.49
N ALA A 75 9.99 -14.20 -12.62
CA ALA A 75 8.58 -13.85 -12.75
C ALA A 75 8.35 -12.33 -12.62
N LEU A 76 9.06 -11.66 -11.70
CA LEU A 76 9.00 -10.21 -11.54
C LEU A 76 9.35 -9.51 -12.85
N PHE A 77 10.44 -9.89 -13.51
CA PHE A 77 10.85 -9.24 -14.76
C PHE A 77 9.89 -9.52 -15.92
N VAL A 78 9.31 -10.72 -16.02
CA VAL A 78 8.22 -11.01 -16.98
C VAL A 78 7.04 -10.07 -16.78
N ILE A 79 6.65 -9.82 -15.52
CA ILE A 79 5.57 -8.89 -15.16
C ILE A 79 5.95 -7.44 -15.52
N LEU A 80 7.14 -6.99 -15.16
CA LEU A 80 7.61 -5.64 -15.46
C LEU A 80 7.69 -5.37 -16.97
N ASP A 81 8.18 -6.33 -17.74
CA ASP A 81 8.24 -6.26 -19.19
C ASP A 81 6.83 -6.17 -19.80
N GLY A 82 5.91 -6.99 -19.31
CA GLY A 82 4.51 -6.96 -19.74
C GLY A 82 3.83 -5.64 -19.42
N LEU A 83 3.94 -5.15 -18.17
CA LEU A 83 3.37 -3.87 -17.75
C LEU A 83 3.97 -2.68 -18.51
N THR A 84 5.26 -2.74 -18.85
CA THR A 84 5.93 -1.68 -19.60
C THR A 84 5.35 -1.54 -21.01
N LYS A 85 4.96 -2.65 -21.64
CA LYS A 85 4.36 -2.66 -22.98
C LYS A 85 2.92 -2.13 -23.02
N ILE A 86 2.19 -2.19 -21.89
CA ILE A 86 0.82 -1.66 -21.83
C ILE A 86 0.89 -0.13 -21.82
N GLU A 87 0.47 0.52 -22.89
CA GLU A 87 0.58 1.97 -23.06
C GLU A 87 -0.09 2.75 -21.91
N ARG A 88 -1.28 2.30 -21.50
CA ARG A 88 -2.06 2.95 -20.44
C ARG A 88 -1.53 2.75 -19.03
N VAL A 89 -0.58 1.85 -18.81
CA VAL A 89 0.15 1.78 -17.54
C VAL A 89 1.16 2.93 -17.49
N ALA A 90 0.86 3.92 -16.69
CA ALA A 90 1.69 5.12 -16.52
C ALA A 90 2.74 4.96 -15.39
N HIS A 91 2.41 4.21 -14.35
CA HIS A 91 3.27 4.04 -13.19
C HIS A 91 3.35 2.56 -12.78
N ILE A 92 4.54 2.05 -12.65
CA ILE A 92 4.83 0.77 -12.00
C ILE A 92 5.51 1.07 -10.66
N GLY A 93 5.10 0.37 -9.61
CA GLY A 93 5.75 0.36 -8.31
C GLY A 93 6.14 -1.05 -7.90
N ILE A 94 7.11 -1.19 -7.02
CA ILE A 94 7.45 -2.45 -6.35
C ILE A 94 7.35 -2.22 -4.85
N LEU A 95 6.64 -3.12 -4.14
CA LEU A 95 6.56 -3.11 -2.68
C LEU A 95 7.38 -4.28 -2.16
N THR A 96 8.43 -4.01 -1.40
CA THR A 96 9.40 -5.02 -0.94
C THR A 96 9.83 -4.77 0.50
N ASN A 97 10.33 -5.78 1.18
CA ASN A 97 11.05 -5.60 2.45
C ASN A 97 12.48 -5.06 2.25
N GLY A 98 12.99 -5.05 1.03
CA GLY A 98 14.27 -4.48 0.64
C GLY A 98 15.50 -5.32 1.01
N THR A 99 15.33 -6.44 1.73
CA THR A 99 16.45 -7.22 2.28
C THR A 99 17.25 -7.97 1.21
N LEU A 100 16.66 -8.22 0.06
CA LEU A 100 17.24 -8.97 -1.07
C LEU A 100 17.79 -8.08 -2.18
N LEU A 101 17.73 -6.75 -2.04
CA LEU A 101 18.28 -5.84 -3.03
C LEU A 101 19.80 -5.99 -3.14
N THR A 102 20.30 -6.07 -4.36
CA THR A 102 21.72 -6.07 -4.74
C THR A 102 21.99 -4.93 -5.73
N GLU A 103 23.25 -4.55 -5.92
CA GLU A 103 23.63 -3.53 -6.91
C GLU A 103 23.22 -3.95 -8.32
N GLU A 104 23.43 -5.22 -8.68
CA GLU A 104 23.05 -5.78 -9.98
C GLU A 104 21.54 -5.66 -10.19
N LEU A 105 20.72 -6.06 -9.19
CA LEU A 105 19.28 -6.00 -9.28
C LEU A 105 18.79 -4.54 -9.39
N ALA A 106 19.33 -3.63 -8.60
CA ALA A 106 19.01 -2.20 -8.67
C ALA A 106 19.38 -1.62 -10.04
N SER A 107 20.58 -1.95 -10.58
CA SER A 107 20.99 -1.55 -11.93
C SER A 107 20.05 -2.09 -13.02
N ARG A 108 19.57 -3.32 -12.90
CA ARG A 108 18.60 -3.90 -13.85
C ARG A 108 17.24 -3.20 -13.76
N LEU A 109 16.75 -2.95 -12.54
CA LEU A 109 15.47 -2.28 -12.28
C LEU A 109 15.48 -0.82 -12.77
N SER A 110 16.60 -0.11 -12.69
CA SER A 110 16.70 1.30 -13.13
C SER A 110 16.44 1.51 -14.62
N ARG A 111 16.50 0.45 -15.45
CA ARG A 111 16.23 0.51 -16.89
C ARG A 111 14.74 0.66 -17.22
N TYR A 112 13.84 0.39 -16.25
CA TYR A 112 12.40 0.46 -16.46
C TYR A 112 11.88 1.89 -16.28
N LYS A 113 11.71 2.62 -17.37
CA LYS A 113 11.26 4.04 -17.34
C LYS A 113 9.89 4.26 -16.69
N LYS A 114 9.01 3.25 -16.70
CA LYS A 114 7.70 3.29 -16.03
C LYS A 114 7.77 2.90 -14.55
N LEU A 115 8.90 2.38 -14.06
CA LEU A 115 9.13 2.14 -12.64
C LEU A 115 9.36 3.48 -11.94
N ARG A 116 8.35 3.97 -11.28
CA ARG A 116 8.31 5.29 -10.66
C ARG A 116 8.63 5.28 -9.18
N GLU A 117 8.61 4.11 -8.55
CA GLU A 117 8.89 3.99 -7.13
C GLU A 117 9.19 2.55 -6.73
N ILE A 118 10.17 2.36 -5.86
CA ILE A 118 10.32 1.14 -5.06
C ILE A 118 10.10 1.52 -3.61
N GLN A 119 9.05 0.94 -3.01
CA GLN A 119 8.72 1.15 -1.62
C GLN A 119 9.37 0.07 -0.76
N ILE A 120 10.20 0.48 0.20
CA ILE A 120 10.81 -0.40 1.20
C ILE A 120 10.07 -0.26 2.52
N SER A 121 9.78 -1.39 3.14
CA SER A 121 9.19 -1.44 4.47
C SER A 121 10.23 -1.15 5.54
N LEU A 122 9.99 -0.14 6.39
CA LEU A 122 10.88 0.25 7.49
C LEU A 122 10.07 0.64 8.72
N ASP A 123 10.03 -0.22 9.73
CA ASP A 123 9.15 -0.07 10.91
C ASP A 123 9.90 0.38 12.17
N GLY A 124 11.06 0.99 12.02
CA GLY A 124 11.83 1.58 13.10
C GLY A 124 12.99 2.40 12.58
N ALA A 125 13.41 3.41 13.33
CA ALA A 125 14.60 4.23 13.05
C ALA A 125 15.89 3.59 13.53
N SER A 126 15.79 2.45 14.20
CA SER A 126 16.92 1.66 14.71
C SER A 126 16.68 0.17 14.51
N ALA A 127 17.77 -0.62 14.55
CA ALA A 127 17.68 -2.07 14.50
C ALA A 127 16.83 -2.65 15.64
N VAL A 128 16.92 -2.09 16.84
CA VAL A 128 16.14 -2.56 18.01
C VAL A 128 14.63 -2.53 17.72
N ILE A 129 14.14 -1.42 17.19
CA ILE A 129 12.70 -1.23 16.96
C ILE A 129 12.24 -1.97 15.69
N HIS A 130 12.97 -1.82 14.59
CA HIS A 130 12.60 -2.45 13.32
C HIS A 130 12.62 -3.98 13.42
N ASP A 131 13.68 -4.55 13.99
CA ASP A 131 13.89 -5.99 14.05
C ASP A 131 12.92 -6.67 15.01
N GLU A 132 12.42 -5.95 16.02
CA GLU A 132 11.38 -6.46 16.93
C GLU A 132 10.11 -6.88 16.16
N THR A 133 9.80 -6.18 15.08
CA THR A 133 8.62 -6.47 14.24
C THR A 133 8.97 -7.36 13.04
N ARG A 134 10.14 -7.13 12.41
CA ARG A 134 10.49 -7.75 11.11
C ARG A 134 11.59 -8.82 11.19
N GLY A 135 12.11 -9.08 12.38
CA GLY A 135 13.15 -10.07 12.60
C GLY A 135 14.56 -9.51 12.55
N LYS A 136 15.44 -10.14 13.34
CA LYS A 136 16.81 -9.70 13.61
C LYS A 136 17.67 -9.53 12.35
N GLY A 137 18.37 -8.40 12.26
CA GLY A 137 19.33 -8.07 11.20
C GLY A 137 18.68 -7.59 9.88
N ASN A 138 17.37 -7.34 9.88
CA ASN A 138 16.68 -6.86 8.68
C ASN A 138 16.68 -5.34 8.57
N PHE A 139 16.89 -4.60 9.66
CA PHE A 139 17.07 -3.15 9.62
C PHE A 139 18.24 -2.74 8.71
N ASP A 140 19.42 -3.31 8.95
CA ASP A 140 20.63 -2.97 8.19
C ASP A 140 20.46 -3.33 6.71
N LYS A 141 19.79 -4.46 6.41
CA LYS A 141 19.51 -4.87 5.03
C LYS A 141 18.55 -3.92 4.34
N ALA A 142 17.46 -3.48 5.00
CA ALA A 142 16.50 -2.53 4.47
C ALA A 142 17.15 -1.15 4.22
N VAL A 143 17.94 -0.66 5.17
CA VAL A 143 18.69 0.60 5.02
C VAL A 143 19.72 0.50 3.89
N ARG A 144 20.42 -0.63 3.75
CA ARG A 144 21.29 -0.89 2.60
C ARG A 144 20.50 -0.84 1.30
N GLY A 145 19.32 -1.48 1.26
CA GLY A 145 18.42 -1.45 0.10
C GLY A 145 18.06 -0.03 -0.32
N LEU A 146 17.69 0.85 0.61
CA LEU A 146 17.41 2.27 0.32
C LEU A 146 18.63 2.99 -0.29
N LYS A 147 19.83 2.73 0.22
CA LYS A 147 21.07 3.31 -0.32
C LYS A 147 21.35 2.81 -1.76
N LEU A 148 21.11 1.52 -2.02
CA LEU A 148 21.27 0.95 -3.37
C LEU A 148 20.28 1.58 -4.37
N LEU A 149 19.02 1.79 -3.99
CA LEU A 149 18.04 2.48 -4.83
C LEU A 149 18.49 3.91 -5.15
N LYS A 150 18.95 4.66 -4.15
CA LYS A 150 19.46 6.02 -4.32
C LYS A 150 20.65 6.05 -5.29
N ASN A 151 21.60 5.14 -5.12
CA ASN A 151 22.79 5.06 -5.99
C ASN A 151 22.41 4.71 -7.44
N ALA A 152 21.36 3.90 -7.63
CA ALA A 152 20.84 3.53 -8.94
C ALA A 152 19.89 4.60 -9.56
N GLY A 153 19.65 5.71 -8.86
CA GLY A 153 18.74 6.76 -9.31
C GLY A 153 17.27 6.34 -9.39
N ILE A 154 16.87 5.31 -8.63
CA ILE A 154 15.48 4.83 -8.58
C ILE A 154 14.74 5.57 -7.47
N PRO A 155 13.62 6.26 -7.79
CA PRO A 155 12.81 6.90 -6.76
C PRO A 155 12.36 5.90 -5.70
N SER A 156 12.57 6.25 -4.43
CA SER A 156 12.30 5.36 -3.31
C SER A 156 11.25 5.91 -2.35
N ALA A 157 10.51 5.01 -1.72
CA ALA A 157 9.63 5.36 -0.62
C ALA A 157 9.84 4.43 0.57
N VAL A 158 9.59 4.94 1.75
CA VAL A 158 9.48 4.14 2.97
C VAL A 158 8.00 3.95 3.31
N MET A 159 7.64 2.72 3.69
CA MET A 159 6.39 2.41 4.34
C MET A 159 6.65 2.05 5.80
N PHE A 160 6.12 2.83 6.71
CA PHE A 160 6.10 2.56 8.14
C PHE A 160 4.70 2.11 8.55
N THR A 161 4.59 0.95 9.18
CA THR A 161 3.33 0.44 9.73
C THR A 161 3.32 0.63 11.23
N ALA A 162 2.53 1.59 11.70
CA ALA A 162 2.41 1.90 13.12
C ALA A 162 1.61 0.85 13.87
N THR A 163 2.22 0.29 14.89
CA THR A 163 1.68 -0.68 15.86
C THR A 163 1.95 -0.19 17.27
N LYS A 164 1.44 -0.86 18.29
CA LYS A 164 1.80 -0.56 19.70
C LYS A 164 3.30 -0.73 20.00
N ILE A 165 4.01 -1.56 19.24
CA ILE A 165 5.45 -1.79 19.44
C ILE A 165 6.27 -0.57 19.02
N ASN A 166 5.89 0.13 17.96
CA ASN A 166 6.73 1.12 17.28
C ASN A 166 6.06 2.49 17.08
N SER A 167 4.89 2.74 17.65
CA SER A 167 4.12 3.96 17.42
C SER A 167 4.89 5.25 17.71
N PHE A 168 5.75 5.25 18.74
CA PHE A 168 6.61 6.36 19.13
C PHE A 168 7.74 6.65 18.14
N ASP A 169 8.02 5.73 17.23
CA ASP A 169 9.15 5.82 16.31
C ASP A 169 8.76 6.40 14.92
N ALA A 170 7.49 6.80 14.74
CA ALA A 170 6.99 7.35 13.48
C ALA A 170 7.77 8.60 13.03
N VAL A 171 7.99 9.58 13.91
CA VAL A 171 8.79 10.78 13.61
C VAL A 171 10.28 10.47 13.46
N PRO A 172 10.92 9.68 14.34
CA PRO A 172 12.28 9.21 14.11
C PRO A 172 12.52 8.54 12.75
N VAL A 173 11.59 7.70 12.27
CA VAL A 173 11.70 7.06 10.94
C VAL A 173 11.60 8.08 9.80
N ILE A 174 10.75 9.11 9.93
CA ILE A 174 10.68 10.21 8.94
C ILE A 174 12.05 10.89 8.84
N LYS A 175 12.66 11.24 9.98
CA LYS A 175 13.99 11.88 10.03
C LYS A 175 15.09 10.98 9.46
N LEU A 176 15.05 9.69 9.74
CA LEU A 176 15.98 8.73 9.16
C LEU A 176 15.81 8.62 7.64
N ALA A 177 14.58 8.54 7.14
CA ALA A 177 14.29 8.48 5.71
C ALA A 177 14.78 9.74 4.98
N GLU A 178 14.57 10.93 5.57
CA GLU A 178 15.11 12.20 5.05
C GLU A 178 16.65 12.17 4.98
N LYS A 179 17.31 11.75 6.06
CA LYS A 179 18.78 11.61 6.13
C LYS A 179 19.33 10.63 5.08
N LEU A 180 18.60 9.56 4.80
CA LEU A 180 18.96 8.59 3.77
C LEU A 180 18.71 9.11 2.35
N GLY A 181 17.99 10.23 2.20
CA GLY A 181 17.62 10.82 0.91
C GLY A 181 16.53 10.05 0.20
N VAL A 182 15.59 9.49 0.95
CA VAL A 182 14.37 8.85 0.44
C VAL A 182 13.41 9.91 -0.08
N ASP A 183 12.77 9.66 -1.23
CA ASP A 183 11.89 10.66 -1.86
C ASP A 183 10.55 10.82 -1.14
N ALA A 184 10.03 9.73 -0.57
CA ALA A 184 8.75 9.78 0.14
C ALA A 184 8.66 8.80 1.30
N ILE A 185 7.81 9.12 2.27
CA ILE A 185 7.44 8.20 3.35
C ILE A 185 5.93 8.21 3.55
N SER A 186 5.37 7.03 3.79
CA SER A 186 3.97 6.84 4.18
C SER A 186 3.92 6.25 5.59
N ILE A 187 3.13 6.86 6.45
CA ILE A 187 2.83 6.34 7.77
C ILE A 187 1.45 5.71 7.72
N GLU A 188 1.41 4.39 7.79
CA GLU A 188 0.17 3.62 7.80
C GLU A 188 -0.06 3.04 9.20
N ARG A 189 -1.30 3.00 9.63
CA ARG A 189 -1.66 2.29 10.84
C ARG A 189 -1.81 0.80 10.55
N TYR A 190 -1.47 -0.03 11.50
CA TYR A 190 -1.77 -1.44 11.46
C TYR A 190 -3.29 -1.67 11.40
N THR A 191 -3.71 -2.61 10.60
CA THR A 191 -5.09 -3.10 10.54
C THR A 191 -5.04 -4.59 10.86
N PRO A 192 -5.61 -5.04 12.00
CA PRO A 192 -5.72 -6.45 12.32
C PRO A 192 -6.32 -7.24 11.16
N PHE A 193 -5.87 -8.46 10.96
CA PHE A 193 -6.33 -9.26 9.84
C PHE A 193 -7.17 -10.46 10.30
N HIS A 194 -6.85 -11.02 11.46
CA HIS A 194 -7.45 -12.27 11.95
C HIS A 194 -8.17 -12.13 13.29
N GLU A 195 -7.75 -11.20 14.14
CA GLU A 195 -8.22 -11.15 15.52
C GLU A 195 -8.78 -9.79 15.88
N LYS A 196 -10.00 -9.80 16.40
CA LYS A 196 -10.53 -8.68 17.15
C LYS A 196 -9.72 -8.56 18.45
N ASN A 197 -9.22 -7.37 18.79
CA ASN A 197 -8.34 -7.11 19.93
C ASN A 197 -6.88 -7.60 19.77
N ASP A 198 -6.37 -7.59 18.55
CA ASP A 198 -4.95 -7.85 18.30
C ASP A 198 -4.08 -6.92 19.16
N PRO A 199 -3.12 -7.48 19.95
CA PRO A 199 -2.27 -6.70 20.85
C PRO A 199 -1.38 -5.67 20.15
N LEU A 200 -1.17 -5.80 18.84
CA LEU A 200 -0.44 -4.82 18.03
C LEU A 200 -1.30 -3.63 17.60
N ALA A 201 -2.63 -3.75 17.71
CA ALA A 201 -3.55 -2.72 17.22
C ALA A 201 -3.53 -1.49 18.13
N LEU A 202 -3.44 -0.33 17.49
CA LEU A 202 -3.55 0.97 18.17
C LEU A 202 -4.99 1.25 18.59
N THR A 203 -5.14 2.07 19.59
CA THR A 203 -6.42 2.72 19.91
C THR A 203 -6.65 3.95 19.03
N ALA A 204 -7.89 4.47 19.04
CA ALA A 204 -8.23 5.71 18.32
C ALA A 204 -7.38 6.90 18.80
N MET A 205 -7.14 7.01 20.12
CA MET A 205 -6.35 8.09 20.69
C MET A 205 -4.85 7.98 20.37
N GLU A 206 -4.27 6.77 20.45
CA GLU A 206 -2.89 6.54 20.02
C GLU A 206 -2.71 6.88 18.53
N THR A 207 -3.68 6.50 17.67
CA THR A 207 -3.67 6.84 16.25
C THR A 207 -3.71 8.35 16.04
N LYS A 208 -4.56 9.07 16.80
CA LYS A 208 -4.64 10.54 16.76
C LYS A 208 -3.29 11.17 17.11
N GLN A 209 -2.68 10.75 18.22
CA GLN A 209 -1.38 11.28 18.69
C GLN A 209 -0.27 11.09 17.65
N ILE A 210 -0.18 9.90 17.03
CA ILE A 210 0.79 9.65 15.95
C ILE A 210 0.53 10.59 14.77
N PHE A 211 -0.72 10.75 14.38
CA PHE A 211 -1.06 11.60 13.24
C PHE A 211 -0.77 13.07 13.50
N GLU A 212 -1.02 13.56 14.71
CA GLU A 212 -0.67 14.92 15.13
C GLU A 212 0.85 15.14 15.04
N SER A 213 1.66 14.25 15.64
CA SER A 213 3.12 14.37 15.60
C SER A 213 3.69 14.29 14.18
N VAL A 214 3.11 13.47 13.31
CA VAL A 214 3.52 13.36 11.89
C VAL A 214 3.16 14.63 11.12
N ILE A 215 2.03 15.28 11.39
CA ILE A 215 1.66 16.55 10.75
C ILE A 215 2.58 17.67 11.21
N GLU A 216 2.95 17.71 12.49
CA GLU A 216 3.93 18.68 13.03
C GLU A 216 5.29 18.52 12.31
N GLU A 217 5.82 17.28 12.21
CA GLU A 217 7.07 17.04 11.50
C GLU A 217 6.97 17.35 10.00
N LYS A 218 5.85 17.03 9.35
CA LYS A 218 5.59 17.40 7.96
C LYS A 218 5.64 18.91 7.75
N SER A 219 5.08 19.67 8.69
CA SER A 219 5.11 21.14 8.67
C SER A 219 6.53 21.67 8.92
N ALA A 220 7.27 21.06 9.85
CA ALA A 220 8.68 21.39 10.11
C ALA A 220 9.57 21.11 8.89
N ILE A 221 9.34 20.00 8.18
CA ILE A 221 10.04 19.69 6.91
C ILE A 221 9.76 20.78 5.88
N ALA A 222 8.50 21.17 5.71
CA ALA A 222 8.14 22.24 4.78
C ALA A 222 8.80 23.57 5.11
N SER A 223 8.85 23.94 6.41
CA SER A 223 9.47 25.19 6.88
C SER A 223 10.98 25.26 6.65
N ARG A 224 11.68 24.11 6.67
CA ARG A 224 13.13 24.01 6.36
C ARG A 224 13.45 23.68 4.92
N ASN A 225 12.44 23.65 4.02
CA ASN A 225 12.58 23.24 2.63
C ASN A 225 13.16 21.81 2.48
N GLY A 226 12.82 20.89 3.37
CA GLY A 226 13.22 19.50 3.30
C GLY A 226 12.65 18.80 2.06
N ALA A 227 13.43 17.90 1.46
CA ALA A 227 13.08 17.28 0.19
C ALA A 227 12.08 16.11 0.31
N ILE A 228 12.02 15.44 1.46
CA ILE A 228 11.18 14.26 1.64
C ILE A 228 9.69 14.59 1.64
N LYS A 229 8.91 13.81 0.89
CA LYS A 229 7.45 13.94 0.85
C LYS A 229 6.80 13.04 1.89
N VAL A 230 6.26 13.60 2.97
CA VAL A 230 5.44 12.85 3.94
C VAL A 230 4.02 12.71 3.41
N ARG A 231 3.61 11.47 3.11
CA ARG A 231 2.30 11.14 2.52
C ARG A 231 1.28 10.87 3.61
N THR A 232 0.18 11.59 3.55
CA THR A 232 -0.95 11.50 4.48
C THR A 232 -2.26 11.20 3.74
N SER A 233 -2.22 10.37 2.68
CA SER A 233 -3.32 10.20 1.72
C SER A 233 -4.36 9.14 2.13
N ARG A 234 -4.59 8.94 3.44
CA ARG A 234 -5.62 8.00 3.94
C ARG A 234 -6.77 8.72 4.64
N PRO A 235 -7.94 8.07 4.75
CA PRO A 235 -9.16 8.74 5.23
C PRO A 235 -9.02 9.46 6.57
N LEU A 236 -8.54 8.79 7.61
CA LEU A 236 -8.53 9.37 8.96
C LEU A 236 -7.63 10.61 9.12
N TRP A 237 -6.67 10.84 8.23
CA TRP A 237 -5.90 12.09 8.21
C TRP A 237 -6.78 13.33 8.03
N ASN A 238 -7.94 13.18 7.37
CA ASN A 238 -8.92 14.27 7.20
C ASN A 238 -9.60 14.71 8.51
N LEU A 239 -9.45 13.94 9.59
CA LEU A 239 -9.97 14.31 10.91
C LEU A 239 -9.14 15.41 11.57
N LEU A 240 -7.85 15.54 11.19
CA LEU A 240 -6.99 16.64 11.66
C LEU A 240 -7.20 17.89 10.82
N SER A 241 -7.18 17.77 9.50
CA SER A 241 -7.40 18.87 8.56
C SER A 241 -7.97 18.33 7.25
N CYS A 242 -8.86 19.08 6.59
CA CYS A 242 -9.45 18.70 5.30
C CYS A 242 -8.42 18.62 4.15
N SER A 243 -7.25 19.21 4.31
CA SER A 243 -6.17 19.21 3.32
C SER A 243 -5.11 18.12 3.53
N CYS A 244 -5.16 17.40 4.65
CA CYS A 244 -4.12 16.44 5.03
C CYS A 244 -4.33 15.05 4.46
N GLY A 245 -5.57 14.62 4.30
CA GLY A 245 -5.93 13.23 3.98
C GLY A 245 -6.38 13.01 2.55
N GLY A 246 -6.81 11.78 2.30
CA GLY A 246 -7.41 11.37 1.03
C GLY A 246 -8.61 10.46 1.25
N VAL A 247 -9.31 10.17 0.18
CA VAL A 247 -10.46 9.25 0.17
C VAL A 247 -9.97 7.82 -0.06
N CYS A 248 -10.59 6.85 0.59
CA CYS A 248 -10.31 5.45 0.31
C CYS A 248 -10.72 5.09 -1.14
N PRO A 249 -9.81 4.58 -1.98
CA PRO A 249 -10.12 4.25 -3.38
C PRO A 249 -10.90 2.94 -3.54
N VAL A 250 -11.12 2.19 -2.47
CA VAL A 250 -11.80 0.89 -2.48
C VAL A 250 -13.24 1.05 -2.97
N GLY A 251 -13.59 0.27 -4.00
CA GLY A 251 -14.87 0.39 -4.70
C GLY A 251 -14.90 1.42 -5.83
N TYR A 252 -13.95 2.37 -5.88
CA TYR A 252 -13.97 3.49 -6.82
C TYR A 252 -12.85 3.46 -7.87
N SER A 253 -11.64 3.09 -7.50
CA SER A 253 -10.50 3.14 -8.42
C SER A 253 -9.35 2.21 -8.03
N CYS A 254 -9.61 1.13 -7.30
CA CYS A 254 -8.58 0.14 -7.02
C CYS A 254 -9.12 -1.29 -6.95
N LEU A 255 -8.24 -2.24 -7.24
CA LEU A 255 -8.41 -3.69 -7.03
C LEU A 255 -7.08 -4.30 -6.62
N THR A 256 -7.16 -5.40 -5.88
CA THR A 256 -6.02 -6.28 -5.57
C THR A 256 -6.18 -7.60 -6.29
N ILE A 257 -5.11 -8.06 -6.94
CA ILE A 257 -5.05 -9.34 -7.66
C ILE A 257 -4.03 -10.21 -6.92
N MET A 258 -4.42 -11.44 -6.62
CA MET A 258 -3.59 -12.41 -5.90
C MET A 258 -2.88 -13.38 -6.86
N HIS A 259 -1.94 -14.14 -6.32
CA HIS A 259 -1.12 -15.11 -7.04
C HIS A 259 -1.93 -16.25 -7.67
N ASP A 260 -3.08 -16.59 -7.10
CA ASP A 260 -4.03 -17.59 -7.61
C ASP A 260 -5.06 -16.99 -8.58
N GLY A 261 -4.99 -15.70 -8.88
CA GLY A 261 -5.93 -14.96 -9.71
C GLY A 261 -7.17 -14.46 -8.99
N SER A 262 -7.29 -14.68 -7.69
CA SER A 262 -8.36 -14.11 -6.88
C SER A 262 -8.28 -12.58 -6.90
N VAL A 263 -9.45 -11.92 -6.94
CA VAL A 263 -9.56 -10.46 -6.96
C VAL A 263 -10.27 -9.99 -5.71
N TYR A 264 -9.65 -9.04 -5.00
CA TYR A 264 -10.19 -8.42 -3.78
C TYR A 264 -10.35 -6.90 -3.96
N PRO A 265 -11.23 -6.26 -3.17
CA PRO A 265 -11.34 -4.79 -3.15
C PRO A 265 -10.06 -4.11 -2.68
N CYS A 266 -9.39 -4.73 -1.69
CA CYS A 266 -8.13 -4.30 -1.08
C CYS A 266 -7.47 -5.51 -0.42
N ARG A 267 -6.15 -5.57 -0.37
CA ARG A 267 -5.45 -6.70 0.28
C ARG A 267 -5.85 -6.89 1.74
N ARG A 268 -6.14 -5.79 2.43
CA ARG A 268 -6.57 -5.80 3.84
C ARG A 268 -8.08 -6.03 4.02
N LEU A 269 -8.85 -6.18 2.95
CA LEU A 269 -10.28 -6.52 2.94
C LEU A 269 -10.45 -7.81 2.14
N PRO A 270 -10.27 -8.99 2.76
CA PRO A 270 -10.17 -10.28 2.08
C PRO A 270 -11.55 -10.83 1.68
N ILE A 271 -12.34 -10.03 0.98
CA ILE A 271 -13.64 -10.44 0.43
C ILE A 271 -13.44 -10.75 -1.05
N LEU A 272 -13.60 -12.01 -1.43
CA LEU A 272 -13.47 -12.46 -2.80
C LEU A 272 -14.54 -11.81 -3.69
N LEU A 273 -14.09 -11.15 -4.75
CA LEU A 273 -14.97 -10.54 -5.76
C LEU A 273 -15.19 -11.45 -6.98
N GLY A 274 -14.28 -12.35 -7.23
CA GLY A 274 -14.19 -13.24 -8.37
C GLY A 274 -12.75 -13.55 -8.72
N THR A 275 -12.51 -14.16 -9.87
CA THR A 275 -11.17 -14.56 -10.32
C THR A 275 -10.85 -14.05 -11.72
N ILE A 276 -9.54 -13.84 -11.97
CA ILE A 276 -9.03 -13.48 -13.30
C ILE A 276 -9.39 -14.56 -14.34
N GLN A 277 -9.37 -15.83 -13.91
CA GLN A 277 -9.60 -16.98 -14.83
C GLN A 277 -11.05 -17.07 -15.31
N ASN A 278 -12.01 -16.88 -14.40
CA ASN A 278 -13.43 -17.16 -14.66
C ASN A 278 -14.24 -15.90 -14.98
N ASP A 279 -13.92 -14.78 -14.33
CA ASP A 279 -14.72 -13.57 -14.41
C ASP A 279 -14.04 -12.46 -15.19
N GLY A 280 -12.74 -12.27 -14.97
CA GLY A 280 -12.02 -11.11 -15.49
C GLY A 280 -12.38 -9.80 -14.80
N ILE A 281 -11.46 -8.82 -14.90
CA ILE A 281 -11.54 -7.54 -14.15
C ILE A 281 -12.81 -6.76 -14.50
N PHE A 282 -13.17 -6.71 -15.77
CA PHE A 282 -14.32 -5.90 -16.23
C PHE A 282 -15.64 -6.39 -15.65
N LYS A 283 -15.92 -7.70 -15.75
CA LYS A 283 -17.15 -8.30 -15.18
C LYS A 283 -17.19 -8.06 -13.68
N ILE A 284 -16.10 -8.39 -12.95
CA ILE A 284 -15.97 -8.17 -11.50
C ILE A 284 -16.33 -6.72 -11.14
N TRP A 285 -15.77 -5.75 -11.86
CA TRP A 285 -15.95 -4.33 -11.57
C TRP A 285 -17.39 -3.85 -11.65
N TYR A 286 -18.14 -4.35 -12.64
CA TYR A 286 -19.52 -3.89 -12.88
C TYR A 286 -20.58 -4.75 -12.21
N THR A 287 -20.31 -6.03 -11.98
CA THR A 287 -21.37 -6.95 -11.50
C THR A 287 -21.24 -7.31 -10.02
N SER A 288 -20.09 -7.05 -9.37
CA SER A 288 -19.90 -7.40 -7.96
C SER A 288 -20.84 -6.63 -7.04
N PRO A 289 -21.69 -7.33 -6.25
CA PRO A 289 -22.56 -6.70 -5.25
C PRO A 289 -21.74 -6.03 -4.14
N ILE A 290 -20.56 -6.56 -3.80
CA ILE A 290 -19.67 -6.01 -2.80
C ILE A 290 -19.13 -4.65 -3.24
N LEU A 291 -18.66 -4.53 -4.50
CA LEU A 291 -18.18 -3.24 -5.02
C LEU A 291 -19.31 -2.22 -5.12
N ARG A 292 -20.52 -2.66 -5.48
CA ARG A 292 -21.70 -1.79 -5.50
C ARG A 292 -21.96 -1.23 -4.11
N ARG A 293 -21.95 -2.08 -3.08
CA ARG A 293 -22.18 -1.65 -1.70
C ARG A 293 -21.08 -0.75 -1.18
N LEU A 294 -19.80 -1.01 -1.51
CA LEU A 294 -18.67 -0.14 -1.15
C LEU A 294 -18.78 1.28 -1.73
N ARG A 295 -19.57 1.47 -2.79
CA ARG A 295 -19.84 2.79 -3.41
C ARG A 295 -20.95 3.58 -2.70
N GLN A 296 -21.73 2.94 -1.83
CA GLN A 296 -22.84 3.55 -1.07
C GLN A 296 -22.30 4.16 0.24
N ARG A 297 -21.50 5.23 0.14
CA ARG A 297 -20.85 5.82 1.31
C ARG A 297 -21.82 6.39 2.35
N ASP A 298 -22.99 6.81 1.91
CA ASP A 298 -24.03 7.36 2.79
C ASP A 298 -24.70 6.29 3.66
N GLU A 299 -24.42 5.01 3.38
CA GLU A 299 -24.86 3.87 4.20
C GLU A 299 -23.82 3.41 5.23
N ILE A 300 -22.66 4.08 5.33
CA ILE A 300 -21.63 3.71 6.32
C ILE A 300 -22.10 4.13 7.72
N ASP A 301 -22.21 3.14 8.63
CA ASP A 301 -22.61 3.38 10.01
C ASP A 301 -21.85 4.54 10.66
N LYS A 302 -22.58 5.44 11.32
CA LYS A 302 -22.09 6.66 11.99
C LYS A 302 -21.34 7.64 11.07
N CYS A 303 -20.98 7.25 9.84
CA CYS A 303 -20.38 8.16 8.88
C CYS A 303 -21.43 8.87 8.02
N SER A 304 -22.62 8.30 7.85
CA SER A 304 -23.71 8.87 7.06
C SER A 304 -24.10 10.30 7.51
N SER A 305 -24.11 10.55 8.81
CA SER A 305 -24.39 11.86 9.41
C SER A 305 -23.13 12.71 9.69
N CYS A 306 -21.93 12.19 9.37
CA CYS A 306 -20.68 12.88 9.68
C CYS A 306 -20.34 13.93 8.60
N GLU A 307 -20.08 15.16 9.02
CA GLU A 307 -19.66 16.25 8.13
C GLU A 307 -18.39 15.94 7.29
N LYS A 308 -17.56 14.99 7.76
CA LYS A 308 -16.34 14.55 7.05
C LYS A 308 -16.58 13.36 6.12
N ASN A 309 -17.81 12.85 5.97
CA ASN A 309 -18.07 11.65 5.18
C ASN A 309 -17.58 11.78 3.73
N SER A 310 -17.77 12.93 3.11
CA SER A 310 -17.35 13.18 1.71
C SER A 310 -15.86 13.04 1.48
N VAL A 311 -15.03 13.34 2.48
CA VAL A 311 -13.56 13.34 2.37
C VAL A 311 -12.87 12.23 3.17
N CYS A 312 -13.56 11.60 4.15
CA CYS A 312 -13.00 10.55 4.99
C CYS A 312 -13.64 9.19 4.70
N GLY A 313 -14.82 8.90 5.25
CA GLY A 313 -15.51 7.60 5.17
C GLY A 313 -14.76 6.43 5.86
N GLY A 314 -13.68 6.67 6.61
CA GLY A 314 -12.91 5.66 7.32
C GLY A 314 -12.27 4.58 6.41
N CYS A 315 -11.65 3.57 7.02
CA CYS A 315 -11.07 2.42 6.33
C CYS A 315 -12.04 1.22 6.38
N ARG A 316 -12.50 0.77 5.22
CA ARG A 316 -13.44 -0.36 5.13
C ARG A 316 -12.83 -1.69 5.60
N ALA A 317 -11.51 -1.85 5.43
CA ALA A 317 -10.78 -3.02 5.92
C ALA A 317 -10.69 -3.02 7.46
N ALA A 318 -10.43 -1.87 8.08
CA ALA A 318 -10.39 -1.77 9.54
C ALA A 318 -11.77 -2.02 10.17
N SER A 319 -12.83 -1.50 9.55
CA SER A 319 -14.20 -1.77 9.96
C SER A 319 -14.54 -3.26 9.87
N PHE A 320 -14.15 -3.91 8.77
CA PHE A 320 -14.37 -5.34 8.57
C PHE A 320 -13.61 -6.19 9.60
N ALA A 321 -12.35 -5.86 9.85
CA ALA A 321 -11.52 -6.57 10.83
C ALA A 321 -12.08 -6.48 12.25
N ASP A 322 -12.69 -5.34 12.62
CA ASP A 322 -13.26 -5.13 13.95
C ASP A 322 -14.63 -5.85 14.14
N SER A 323 -15.49 -5.80 13.14
CA SER A 323 -16.90 -6.19 13.29
C SER A 323 -17.43 -7.20 12.26
N GLY A 324 -16.61 -7.61 11.28
CA GLY A 324 -17.08 -8.39 10.14
C GLY A 324 -17.94 -7.58 9.15
N ASN A 325 -18.18 -6.30 9.43
CA ASN A 325 -18.99 -5.41 8.62
C ASN A 325 -18.14 -4.31 7.98
N PHE A 326 -17.89 -4.40 6.68
CA PHE A 326 -17.11 -3.37 5.97
C PHE A 326 -17.89 -2.04 5.80
N MET A 327 -19.17 -1.99 6.10
CA MET A 327 -19.96 -0.75 6.14
C MET A 327 -20.09 -0.16 7.54
N GLY A 328 -19.48 -0.77 8.55
CA GLY A 328 -19.41 -0.26 9.91
C GLY A 328 -18.50 0.96 10.06
N ARG A 329 -18.51 1.57 11.24
CA ARG A 329 -17.58 2.64 11.62
C ARG A 329 -16.13 2.11 11.62
N ASP A 330 -15.19 2.94 11.21
CA ASP A 330 -13.77 2.68 11.43
C ASP A 330 -13.45 2.70 12.94
N PRO A 331 -12.92 1.61 13.54
CA PRO A 331 -12.71 1.52 14.99
C PRO A 331 -11.68 2.53 15.52
N LEU A 332 -10.79 3.03 14.65
CA LEU A 332 -9.79 4.03 15.02
C LEU A 332 -10.26 5.48 14.76
N CYS A 333 -11.53 5.68 14.45
CA CYS A 333 -12.10 7.01 14.34
C CYS A 333 -12.27 7.62 15.74
N TRP A 334 -11.56 8.73 16.04
CA TRP A 334 -11.64 9.46 17.30
C TRP A 334 -12.70 10.58 17.32
N LYS A 335 -13.45 10.75 16.24
CA LYS A 335 -14.57 11.68 16.21
C LYS A 335 -15.80 10.98 16.80
N GLU A 336 -16.45 11.63 17.75
CA GLU A 336 -17.70 11.15 18.38
C GLU A 336 -18.90 11.16 17.41
#